data_f91e51d1297fa4577266f9393ddeed7b
#
_entry.id   f91e51d1297fa4577266f9393ddeed7b
#
_cell.length_a   1.000
_cell.length_b   1.000
_cell.length_c   1.000
_cell.angle_alpha   90.00
_cell.angle_beta   90.00
_cell.angle_gamma   90.00
#
_symmetry.space_group_name_H-M   'P 1'
#
loop_
_entity.id
_entity.type
_entity.pdbx_description
1 polymer ?
#
loop_
_entity_poly.entity_id
_entity_poly.type
_entity_poly.pdbx_seq_one_letter_code
_entity_poly.pdbx_strand_id
1 'polypeptide(L)'
;MIRASSNPGALEAVKSGKADVMGSIKPVLFELSNQLPGSRVLDGRPGIDPHAMAMPKGRDLGVAYAHQFIEDAKSEGLVKAAIERAGLRGVVVAPLK
;
A
#
# COMPACT_ATOMS: atom_id res chain seq x y z
N MET A 1 5.78 -21.50 -4.34
CA MET A 1 5.30 -20.11 -4.52
C MET A 1 5.50 -19.70 -5.97
N ILE A 2 4.48 -19.10 -6.57
CA ILE A 2 4.55 -18.59 -7.94
C ILE A 2 4.77 -17.08 -7.88
N ARG A 3 5.70 -16.58 -8.67
CA ARG A 3 5.95 -15.13 -8.79
C ARG A 3 5.27 -14.62 -10.05
N ALA A 4 4.59 -13.48 -9.93
CA ALA A 4 3.99 -12.78 -11.07
C ALA A 4 4.70 -11.45 -11.28
N SER A 5 4.79 -11.01 -12.52
CA SER A 5 5.44 -9.75 -12.87
C SER A 5 4.54 -8.53 -12.64
N SER A 6 3.25 -8.73 -12.37
CA SER A 6 2.28 -7.67 -12.18
C SER A 6 1.12 -8.14 -11.31
N ASN A 7 0.37 -7.20 -10.74
CA ASN A 7 -0.82 -7.53 -9.98
C ASN A 7 -1.91 -8.19 -10.83
N PRO A 8 -2.21 -7.73 -12.07
CA PRO A 8 -3.14 -8.45 -12.94
C PRO A 8 -2.69 -9.87 -13.25
N GLY A 9 -1.39 -10.10 -13.43
CA GLY A 9 -0.85 -11.44 -13.65
C GLY A 9 -1.03 -12.36 -12.46
N ALA A 10 -0.87 -11.83 -11.24
CA ALA A 10 -1.12 -12.58 -10.01
C ALA A 10 -2.60 -12.93 -9.87
N LEU A 11 -3.49 -12.00 -10.18
CA LEU A 11 -4.93 -12.24 -10.14
C LEU A 11 -5.33 -13.34 -11.14
N GLU A 12 -4.75 -13.33 -12.33
CA GLU A 12 -5.02 -14.35 -13.35
C GLU A 12 -4.58 -15.73 -12.89
N ALA A 13 -3.46 -15.84 -12.18
CA ALA A 13 -3.02 -17.11 -11.60
C ALA A 13 -4.03 -17.68 -10.62
N VAL A 14 -4.65 -16.83 -9.81
CA VAL A 14 -5.71 -17.26 -8.90
C VAL A 14 -6.99 -17.62 -9.66
N LYS A 15 -7.39 -16.82 -10.64
CA LYS A 15 -8.59 -17.09 -11.46
C LYS A 15 -8.49 -18.40 -12.21
N SER A 16 -7.32 -18.72 -12.74
CA SER A 16 -7.10 -19.93 -13.53
C SER A 16 -6.87 -21.19 -12.70
N GLY A 17 -6.78 -21.06 -11.37
CA GLY A 17 -6.55 -22.19 -10.47
C GLY A 17 -5.09 -22.59 -10.33
N LYS A 18 -4.15 -21.82 -10.89
CA LYS A 18 -2.71 -22.08 -10.73
C LYS A 18 -2.23 -21.75 -9.32
N ALA A 19 -2.92 -20.87 -8.64
CA ALA A 19 -2.64 -20.48 -7.26
C ALA A 19 -3.95 -20.40 -6.48
N ASP A 20 -3.89 -20.67 -5.18
CA ASP A 20 -5.06 -20.63 -4.31
C ASP A 20 -5.24 -19.26 -3.66
N VAL A 21 -4.12 -18.54 -3.43
CA VAL A 21 -4.11 -17.22 -2.81
C VAL A 21 -3.07 -16.34 -3.46
N MET A 22 -3.23 -15.03 -3.35
CA MET A 22 -2.21 -14.07 -3.75
C MET A 22 -1.87 -13.11 -2.61
N GLY A 23 -0.63 -12.64 -2.59
CA GLY A 23 -0.16 -11.66 -1.63
C GLY A 23 0.18 -10.35 -2.32
N SER A 24 -0.25 -9.24 -1.73
CA SER A 24 0.08 -7.88 -2.16
C SER A 24 -0.26 -6.91 -1.03
N ILE A 25 -0.12 -5.62 -1.25
CA ILE A 25 -0.56 -4.62 -0.27
C ILE A 25 -2.10 -4.59 -0.22
N LYS A 26 -2.64 -4.33 0.96
CA LYS A 26 -4.10 -4.42 1.18
C LYS A 26 -4.95 -3.57 0.24
N PRO A 27 -4.62 -2.30 -0.05
CA PRO A 27 -5.46 -1.52 -0.97
C PRO A 27 -5.57 -2.15 -2.35
N VAL A 28 -4.48 -2.76 -2.85
CA VAL A 28 -4.49 -3.48 -4.13
C VAL A 28 -5.36 -4.73 -4.03
N LEU A 29 -5.24 -5.47 -2.93
CA LEU A 29 -6.04 -6.69 -2.73
C LEU A 29 -7.54 -6.37 -2.69
N PHE A 30 -7.95 -5.29 -2.01
CA PHE A 30 -9.35 -4.90 -1.98
C PHE A 30 -9.88 -4.53 -3.36
N GLU A 31 -9.07 -3.82 -4.14
CA GLU A 31 -9.43 -3.47 -5.51
C GLU A 31 -9.58 -4.71 -6.39
N LEU A 32 -8.60 -5.60 -6.34
CA LEU A 32 -8.62 -6.82 -7.16
C LEU A 32 -9.72 -7.79 -6.73
N SER A 33 -10.06 -7.84 -5.45
CA SER A 33 -11.15 -8.67 -4.94
C SER A 33 -12.49 -8.27 -5.56
N ASN A 34 -12.69 -6.99 -5.88
CA ASN A 34 -13.88 -6.53 -6.57
C ASN A 34 -13.99 -7.12 -7.99
N GLN A 35 -12.87 -7.47 -8.60
CA GLN A 35 -12.80 -8.07 -9.94
C GLN A 35 -12.96 -9.59 -9.92
N LEU A 36 -12.96 -10.20 -8.75
CA LEU A 36 -13.05 -11.65 -8.59
C LEU A 36 -14.17 -11.98 -7.59
N PRO A 37 -15.42 -12.12 -8.07
CA PRO A 37 -16.55 -12.46 -7.21
C PRO A 37 -16.32 -13.76 -6.43
N GLY A 38 -16.71 -13.76 -5.16
CA GLY A 38 -16.50 -14.90 -4.27
C GLY A 38 -15.16 -14.91 -3.56
N SER A 39 -14.25 -14.00 -3.90
CA SER A 39 -12.98 -13.83 -3.20
C SER A 39 -13.14 -12.92 -1.98
N ARG A 40 -12.19 -13.00 -1.06
CA ARG A 40 -12.15 -12.09 0.09
C ARG A 40 -10.71 -11.79 0.46
N VAL A 41 -10.49 -10.63 1.06
CA VAL A 41 -9.20 -10.25 1.63
C VAL A 41 -9.16 -10.77 3.07
N LEU A 42 -8.15 -11.56 3.38
CA LEU A 42 -8.00 -12.16 4.71
C LEU A 42 -7.57 -11.10 5.72
N ASP A 43 -7.99 -11.30 6.97
CA ASP A 43 -7.54 -10.46 8.07
C ASP A 43 -6.06 -10.70 8.39
N GLY A 44 -5.45 -9.73 9.05
CA GLY A 44 -4.06 -9.81 9.45
C GLY A 44 -3.12 -9.15 8.46
N ARG A 45 -1.85 -9.11 8.83
CA ARG A 45 -0.78 -8.50 8.04
C ARG A 45 0.48 -9.32 8.26
N PRO A 46 0.93 -10.10 7.26
CA PRO A 46 2.20 -10.82 7.39
C PRO A 46 3.41 -9.88 7.41
N GLY A 47 3.23 -8.63 6.97
CA GLY A 47 4.28 -7.62 6.98
C GLY A 47 3.72 -6.23 6.76
N ILE A 48 4.60 -5.25 6.77
CA ILE A 48 4.27 -3.84 6.51
C ILE A 48 5.15 -3.36 5.36
N ASP A 49 4.57 -2.64 4.42
CA ASP A 49 5.29 -2.02 3.32
C ASP A 49 5.22 -0.49 3.47
N PRO A 50 6.21 0.12 4.15
CA PRO A 50 6.20 1.56 4.36
C PRO A 50 6.49 2.31 3.06
N HIS A 51 5.66 3.29 2.76
CA HIS A 51 5.87 4.18 1.62
C HIS A 51 6.58 5.44 2.11
N ALA A 52 7.45 5.98 1.28
CA ALA A 52 8.27 7.14 1.63
C ALA A 52 8.50 8.04 0.42
N MET A 53 8.87 9.28 0.71
CA MET A 53 9.35 10.20 -0.31
C MET A 53 10.86 10.03 -0.47
N ALA A 54 11.34 10.15 -1.70
CA ALA A 54 12.77 10.03 -2.00
C ALA A 54 13.26 11.26 -2.77
N MET A 55 14.50 11.59 -2.56
CA MET A 55 15.16 12.71 -3.26
C MET A 55 16.54 12.29 -3.75
N PRO A 56 17.09 12.93 -4.80
CA PRO A 56 18.46 12.67 -5.21
C PRO A 56 19.46 12.95 -4.09
N LYS A 57 20.55 12.19 -4.06
CA LYS A 57 21.64 12.40 -3.09
C LYS A 57 22.21 13.82 -3.24
N GLY A 58 22.70 14.37 -2.15
CA GLY A 58 23.29 15.71 -2.14
C GLY A 58 22.32 16.83 -1.87
N ARG A 59 21.03 16.52 -1.68
CA ARG A 59 20.00 17.54 -1.41
C ARG A 59 19.58 17.49 0.06
N ASP A 60 20.54 17.66 0.97
CA ASP A 60 20.32 17.48 2.40
C ASP A 60 19.27 18.43 2.98
N LEU A 61 19.27 19.70 2.54
CA LEU A 61 18.25 20.65 2.98
C LEU A 61 16.87 20.27 2.49
N GLY A 62 16.76 19.78 1.25
CA GLY A 62 15.52 19.29 0.71
C GLY A 62 15.00 18.08 1.45
N VAL A 63 15.88 17.14 1.81
CA VAL A 63 15.51 15.97 2.60
C VAL A 63 14.96 16.37 3.97
N ALA A 64 15.66 17.29 4.66
CA ALA A 64 15.21 17.79 5.95
C ALA A 64 13.84 18.48 5.85
N TYR A 65 13.63 19.27 4.82
CA TYR A 65 12.34 19.92 4.58
C TYR A 65 11.23 18.90 4.32
N ALA A 66 11.48 17.92 3.46
CA ALA A 66 10.51 16.88 3.15
C ALA A 66 10.16 16.05 4.38
N HIS A 67 11.17 15.71 5.20
CA HIS A 67 10.94 14.99 6.45
C HIS A 67 10.02 15.79 7.38
N GLN A 68 10.30 17.06 7.60
CA GLN A 68 9.50 17.91 8.45
C GLN A 68 8.08 18.08 7.89
N PHE A 69 7.96 18.24 6.58
CA PHE A 69 6.66 18.34 5.92
C PHE A 69 5.81 17.09 6.18
N ILE A 70 6.39 15.90 6.00
CA ILE A 70 5.68 14.64 6.23
C ILE A 70 5.27 14.49 7.70
N GLU A 71 6.17 14.80 8.64
CA GLU A 71 5.85 14.72 10.06
C GLU A 71 4.72 15.69 10.43
N ASP A 72 4.76 16.92 9.92
CA ASP A 72 3.69 17.90 10.15
C ASP A 72 2.37 17.44 9.53
N ALA A 73 2.41 16.91 8.31
CA ALA A 73 1.22 16.41 7.65
C ALA A 73 0.58 15.24 8.42
N LYS A 74 1.38 14.35 8.99
CA LYS A 74 0.89 13.25 9.82
C LYS A 74 0.26 13.78 11.11
N SER A 75 0.93 14.69 11.80
CA SER A 75 0.44 15.21 13.09
C SER A 75 -0.81 16.08 12.95
N GLU A 76 -0.96 16.76 11.81
CA GLU A 76 -2.15 17.59 11.52
C GLU A 76 -3.34 16.78 11.01
N GLY A 77 -3.18 15.48 10.78
CA GLY A 77 -4.23 14.62 10.25
C GLY A 77 -4.44 14.72 8.74
N LEU A 78 -3.54 15.41 8.03
CA LEU A 78 -3.66 15.58 6.58
C LEU A 78 -3.52 14.24 5.84
N VAL A 79 -2.57 13.40 6.25
CA VAL A 79 -2.35 12.09 5.64
C VAL A 79 -3.57 11.20 5.89
N LYS A 80 -4.09 11.19 7.12
CA LYS A 80 -5.29 10.41 7.45
C LYS A 80 -6.48 10.85 6.60
N ALA A 81 -6.69 12.17 6.48
CA ALA A 81 -7.78 12.72 5.68
C ALA A 81 -7.63 12.35 4.19
N ALA A 82 -6.41 12.36 3.67
CA ALA A 82 -6.15 11.98 2.29
C ALA A 82 -6.45 10.50 2.03
N ILE A 83 -6.08 9.62 2.96
CA ILE A 83 -6.38 8.19 2.88
C ILE A 83 -7.90 7.97 2.85
N GLU A 84 -8.63 8.65 3.75
CA GLU A 84 -10.08 8.55 3.82
C GLU A 84 -10.75 9.08 2.55
N ARG A 85 -10.29 10.22 2.05
CA ARG A 85 -10.83 10.83 0.84
C ARG A 85 -10.60 9.98 -0.40
N ALA A 86 -9.45 9.31 -0.47
CA ALA A 86 -9.13 8.40 -1.58
C ALA A 86 -9.85 7.04 -1.45
N GLY A 87 -10.47 6.76 -0.31
CA GLY A 87 -11.17 5.49 -0.10
C GLY A 87 -10.24 4.29 -0.02
N LEU A 88 -8.99 4.49 0.40
CA LEU A 88 -8.01 3.41 0.49
C LEU A 88 -8.27 2.56 1.73
N ARG A 89 -8.48 1.27 1.52
CA ARG A 89 -8.71 0.30 2.59
C ARG A 89 -7.41 -0.42 2.93
N GLY A 90 -7.17 -0.62 4.23
CA GLY A 90 -5.98 -1.32 4.69
C GLY A 90 -4.72 -0.48 4.77
N VAL A 91 -4.82 0.83 4.54
CA VAL A 91 -3.71 1.77 4.68
C VAL A 91 -3.84 2.48 6.02
N VAL A 92 -2.75 2.64 6.73
CA VAL A 92 -2.69 3.37 8.00
C VAL A 92 -1.59 4.42 7.94
N VAL A 93 -1.73 5.46 8.77
CA VAL A 93 -0.70 6.49 8.89
C VAL A 93 0.50 5.91 9.64
N ALA A 94 1.70 6.11 9.10
CA ALA A 94 2.92 5.68 9.77
C ALA A 94 3.12 6.46 11.08
N PRO A 95 3.74 5.85 12.11
CA PRO A 95 4.05 6.56 13.34
C PRO A 95 4.95 7.77 13.11
N LEU A 96 4.83 8.78 13.97
CA LEU A 96 5.76 9.91 13.98
C LEU A 96 7.17 9.42 14.36
N LYS A 97 8.17 10.02 13.77
CA LYS A 97 9.57 9.70 14.06
C LYS A 97 10.25 10.78 14.86
#